data_1cbf488c4e5584936e7f6878db1010ab
#
_entry.id   1cbf488c4e5584936e7f6878db1010ab
#
_cell.length_a   1.000
_cell.length_b   1.000
_cell.length_c   1.000
_cell.angle_alpha   90.00
_cell.angle_beta   90.00
_cell.angle_gamma   90.00
#
_symmetry.space_group_name_H-M   'P 1'
#
loop_
_entity.id
_entity.type
_entity.pdbx_description
1 polymer ?
#
loop_
_entity_poly.entity_id
_entity_poly.type
_entity_poly.pdbx_seq_one_letter_code
_entity_poly.pdbx_strand_id
1 'polypeptide(L)'
;MMPCIKVHAMKISELFHSVQGEGHLTGKPMFFIRAQGCSVKCPIRDDCDQPESLGFKGGAEYSPQALAQLALEAVGAHGWVSITGGEPLDQPDFDEVVAACRRLDLFVNVQTSGLRHVNAPWDWCTCSPKAPAGELRLRFAHELKVVFTGQSNDALRAYYEQFSAFNYYLQPFARGGQVNTEATLEKVYELNRLGMQWEFSAQWHKYLGVR
;
A
#
# COMPACT_ATOMS: atom_id res chain seq x y z
N MET A 1 -4.96 -38.72 17.02
CA MET A 1 -4.10 -37.56 16.81
C MET A 1 -5.02 -36.39 16.48
N MET A 2 -5.20 -35.43 17.40
CA MET A 2 -6.00 -34.24 17.11
C MET A 2 -5.29 -33.46 16.03
N PRO A 3 -5.99 -32.91 15.01
CA PRO A 3 -5.38 -32.05 14.04
C PRO A 3 -4.80 -30.81 14.77
N CYS A 4 -3.53 -30.51 14.49
CA CYS A 4 -2.90 -29.29 14.98
C CYS A 4 -3.70 -28.11 14.42
N ILE A 5 -4.47 -27.43 15.27
CA ILE A 5 -5.19 -26.21 14.86
C ILE A 5 -4.11 -25.17 14.56
N LYS A 6 -3.94 -24.85 13.29
CA LYS A 6 -3.06 -23.77 12.86
C LYS A 6 -3.65 -22.49 13.46
N VAL A 7 -2.97 -21.89 14.41
CA VAL A 7 -3.35 -20.58 14.95
C VAL A 7 -2.96 -19.57 13.88
N HIS A 8 -3.96 -19.00 13.23
CA HIS A 8 -3.77 -17.92 12.28
C HIS A 8 -3.43 -16.63 13.04
N ALA A 9 -2.29 -16.04 12.75
CA ALA A 9 -1.87 -14.79 13.35
C ALA A 9 -1.02 -13.98 12.37
N MET A 10 -1.34 -12.70 12.22
CA MET A 10 -0.57 -11.75 11.44
C MET A 10 0.31 -10.91 12.37
N LYS A 11 1.58 -10.72 12.01
CA LYS A 11 2.49 -9.81 12.75
C LYS A 11 2.23 -8.38 12.34
N ILE A 12 1.95 -7.55 13.33
CA ILE A 12 1.56 -6.15 13.17
C ILE A 12 2.60 -5.26 13.83
N SER A 13 3.12 -4.31 13.05
CA SER A 13 4.01 -3.25 13.53
C SER A 13 3.22 -2.15 14.22
N GLU A 14 2.06 -1.79 13.69
CA GLU A 14 1.27 -0.67 14.15
C GLU A 14 -0.21 -0.80 13.78
N LEU A 15 -1.07 -0.34 14.68
CA LEU A 15 -2.52 -0.16 14.45
C LEU A 15 -2.90 1.27 14.80
N PHE A 16 -3.58 1.97 13.90
CA PHE A 16 -4.01 3.36 14.14
C PHE A 16 -5.17 3.74 13.23
N HIS A 17 -5.93 4.75 13.63
CA HIS A 17 -6.91 5.39 12.76
C HIS A 17 -6.39 6.75 12.29
N SER A 18 -6.64 7.04 11.02
CA SER A 18 -6.23 8.29 10.37
C SER A 18 -7.06 8.52 9.11
N VAL A 19 -6.63 9.47 8.29
CA VAL A 19 -7.14 9.65 6.93
C VAL A 19 -6.14 9.09 5.92
N GLN A 20 -6.63 8.48 4.83
CA GLN A 20 -5.76 8.17 3.70
C GLN A 20 -5.20 9.48 3.12
N GLY A 21 -3.88 9.58 3.07
CA GLY A 21 -3.21 10.80 2.60
C GLY A 21 -2.69 10.74 1.18
N GLU A 22 -2.94 9.64 0.44
CA GLU A 22 -2.32 9.36 -0.86
C GLU A 22 -3.32 8.75 -1.85
N GLY A 23 -3.11 9.03 -3.15
CA GLY A 23 -3.88 8.43 -4.24
C GLY A 23 -5.35 8.84 -4.26
N HIS A 24 -6.17 8.00 -4.88
CA HIS A 24 -7.58 8.25 -5.12
C HIS A 24 -8.44 8.34 -3.83
N LEU A 25 -8.07 7.57 -2.82
CA LEU A 25 -8.82 7.53 -1.55
C LEU A 25 -8.40 8.62 -0.57
N THR A 26 -7.64 9.64 -1.00
CA THR A 26 -7.20 10.78 -0.17
C THR A 26 -8.38 11.43 0.57
N GLY A 27 -8.19 11.67 1.86
CA GLY A 27 -9.21 12.27 2.73
C GLY A 27 -10.19 11.26 3.35
N LYS A 28 -10.17 9.98 2.92
CA LYS A 28 -11.06 8.96 3.46
C LYS A 28 -10.58 8.48 4.85
N PRO A 29 -11.42 8.57 5.91
CA PRO A 29 -11.08 8.02 7.22
C PRO A 29 -10.90 6.50 7.12
N MET A 30 -9.81 5.98 7.71
CA MET A 30 -9.50 4.55 7.70
C MET A 30 -8.87 4.09 9.01
N PHE A 31 -9.05 2.79 9.29
CA PHE A 31 -8.21 2.08 10.25
C PHE A 31 -7.05 1.42 9.52
N PHE A 32 -5.84 1.71 9.93
CA PHE A 32 -4.63 1.19 9.31
C PHE A 32 -4.09 -0.01 10.08
N ILE A 33 -3.88 -1.12 9.37
CA ILE A 33 -3.22 -2.33 9.83
C ILE A 33 -1.87 -2.39 9.14
N ARG A 34 -0.81 -2.05 9.87
CA ARG A 34 0.55 -2.06 9.34
C ARG A 34 1.25 -3.37 9.67
N ALA A 35 1.45 -4.21 8.65
CA ALA A 35 2.16 -5.48 8.76
C ALA A 35 3.63 -5.30 9.12
N GLN A 36 4.17 -6.24 9.90
CA GLN A 36 5.58 -6.33 10.25
C GLN A 36 6.30 -7.24 9.26
N GLY A 37 7.41 -6.76 8.69
CA GLY A 37 8.28 -7.49 7.77
C GLY A 37 8.06 -7.13 6.31
N CYS A 38 9.18 -7.05 5.58
CA CYS A 38 9.21 -6.73 4.16
C CYS A 38 10.37 -7.46 3.48
N SER A 39 10.06 -8.41 2.58
CA SER A 39 11.06 -9.14 1.79
C SER A 39 11.45 -8.43 0.49
N VAL A 40 10.80 -7.31 0.19
CA VAL A 40 10.99 -6.58 -1.06
C VAL A 40 12.39 -5.99 -1.16
N LYS A 41 13.08 -6.26 -2.27
CA LYS A 41 14.35 -5.64 -2.62
C LYS A 41 14.09 -4.23 -3.18
N CYS A 42 13.73 -3.32 -2.30
CA CYS A 42 13.35 -1.96 -2.66
C CYS A 42 14.59 -1.09 -2.95
N PRO A 43 14.67 -0.40 -4.09
CA PRO A 43 15.81 0.47 -4.43
C PRO A 43 15.92 1.71 -3.53
N ILE A 44 14.84 2.06 -2.82
CA ILE A 44 14.79 3.17 -1.85
C ILE A 44 14.63 2.67 -0.41
N ARG A 45 15.15 1.46 -0.11
CA ARG A 45 14.97 0.83 1.21
C ARG A 45 15.56 1.65 2.36
N ASP A 46 16.72 2.28 2.12
CA ASP A 46 17.42 3.08 3.13
C ASP A 46 16.70 4.41 3.43
N ASP A 47 15.86 4.87 2.52
CA ASP A 47 15.01 6.05 2.68
C ASP A 47 13.52 5.67 2.92
N CYS A 48 13.26 4.43 3.34
CA CYS A 48 11.90 3.98 3.65
C CYS A 48 11.31 4.80 4.79
N ASP A 49 10.11 5.31 4.60
CA ASP A 49 9.39 6.09 5.62
C ASP A 49 8.76 5.22 6.73
N GLN A 50 8.92 3.89 6.63
CA GLN A 50 8.44 2.91 7.63
C GLN A 50 9.56 1.93 8.03
N PRO A 51 10.72 2.40 8.50
CA PRO A 51 11.88 1.54 8.78
C PRO A 51 11.57 0.49 9.86
N GLU A 52 10.69 0.78 10.81
CA GLU A 52 10.32 -0.12 11.91
C GLU A 52 9.59 -1.38 11.40
N SER A 53 8.88 -1.26 10.27
CA SER A 53 8.12 -2.37 9.69
C SER A 53 8.91 -3.25 8.72
N LEU A 54 10.20 -2.93 8.47
CA LEU A 54 11.02 -3.68 7.49
C LEU A 54 11.49 -5.05 7.99
N GLY A 55 11.80 -5.15 9.28
CA GLY A 55 12.31 -6.38 9.88
C GLY A 55 11.20 -7.41 10.15
N PHE A 56 11.52 -8.70 10.02
CA PHE A 56 10.59 -9.78 10.38
C PHE A 56 10.56 -10.09 11.89
N LYS A 57 11.46 -9.48 12.65
CA LYS A 57 11.49 -9.55 14.12
C LYS A 57 10.75 -8.35 14.69
N GLY A 58 10.03 -8.57 15.81
CA GLY A 58 9.23 -7.53 16.44
C GLY A 58 7.75 -7.57 15.99
N GLY A 59 7.03 -6.48 16.29
CA GLY A 59 5.58 -6.43 16.13
C GLY A 59 4.83 -7.29 17.15
N ALA A 60 3.52 -7.16 17.17
CA ALA A 60 2.62 -7.99 17.97
C ALA A 60 1.82 -8.93 17.07
N GLU A 61 1.50 -10.12 17.57
CA GLU A 61 0.68 -11.09 16.85
C GLU A 61 -0.80 -10.86 17.15
N TYR A 62 -1.61 -10.80 16.10
CA TYR A 62 -3.05 -10.64 16.19
C TYR A 62 -3.74 -11.71 15.35
N SER A 63 -4.83 -12.29 15.87
CA SER A 63 -5.69 -13.12 15.05
C SER A 63 -6.44 -12.26 14.03
N PRO A 64 -6.84 -12.81 12.87
CA PRO A 64 -7.65 -12.10 11.88
C PRO A 64 -8.93 -11.50 12.46
N GLN A 65 -9.60 -12.23 13.37
CA GLN A 65 -10.83 -11.79 14.02
C GLN A 65 -10.57 -10.60 14.95
N ALA A 66 -9.46 -10.62 15.70
CA ALA A 66 -9.11 -9.50 16.58
C ALA A 66 -8.82 -8.22 15.78
N LEU A 67 -8.10 -8.32 14.65
CA LEU A 67 -7.85 -7.17 13.77
C LEU A 67 -9.13 -6.60 13.19
N ALA A 68 -10.02 -7.46 12.69
CA ALA A 68 -11.30 -7.03 12.14
C ALA A 68 -12.20 -6.38 13.20
N GLN A 69 -12.21 -6.90 14.41
CA GLN A 69 -12.99 -6.34 15.52
C GLN A 69 -12.47 -4.96 15.94
N LEU A 70 -11.14 -4.80 16.08
CA LEU A 70 -10.51 -3.50 16.37
C LEU A 70 -10.82 -2.47 15.28
N ALA A 71 -10.80 -2.89 14.02
CA ALA A 71 -11.15 -2.04 12.90
C ALA A 71 -12.61 -1.60 12.97
N LEU A 72 -13.54 -2.53 13.22
CA LEU A 72 -14.98 -2.23 13.36
C LEU A 72 -15.24 -1.23 14.49
N GLU A 73 -14.58 -1.39 15.63
CA GLU A 73 -14.69 -0.46 16.76
C GLU A 73 -14.16 0.94 16.41
N ALA A 74 -13.11 1.02 15.57
CA ALA A 74 -12.49 2.27 15.20
C ALA A 74 -13.27 3.05 14.13
N VAL A 75 -13.82 2.38 13.11
CA VAL A 75 -14.42 3.04 11.94
C VAL A 75 -15.91 2.73 11.71
N GLY A 76 -16.49 1.83 12.50
CA GLY A 76 -17.88 1.41 12.35
C GLY A 76 -18.14 0.51 11.14
N ALA A 77 -19.36 0.00 11.01
CA ALA A 77 -19.79 -0.80 9.86
C ALA A 77 -19.70 0.05 8.57
N HIS A 78 -19.33 -0.58 7.46
CA HIS A 78 -19.04 0.05 6.18
C HIS A 78 -17.86 1.05 6.20
N GLY A 79 -17.09 1.05 7.30
CA GLY A 79 -15.85 1.81 7.41
C GLY A 79 -14.72 1.17 6.60
N TRP A 80 -13.65 1.93 6.37
CA TRP A 80 -12.50 1.49 5.58
C TRP A 80 -11.35 1.00 6.46
N VAL A 81 -10.76 -0.11 6.02
CA VAL A 81 -9.53 -0.67 6.58
C VAL A 81 -8.44 -0.62 5.51
N SER A 82 -7.28 -0.06 5.83
CA SER A 82 -6.11 -0.09 4.97
C SER A 82 -5.10 -1.09 5.49
N ILE A 83 -4.86 -2.18 4.75
CA ILE A 83 -3.82 -3.15 5.08
C ILE A 83 -2.56 -2.78 4.30
N THR A 84 -1.54 -2.38 5.04
CA THR A 84 -0.27 -1.86 4.54
C THR A 84 0.89 -2.40 5.37
N GLY A 85 2.04 -1.74 5.39
CA GLY A 85 3.11 -2.06 6.33
C GLY A 85 4.48 -2.11 5.69
N GLY A 86 5.25 -3.15 5.98
CA GLY A 86 6.37 -3.56 5.17
C GLY A 86 5.87 -4.03 3.79
N GLU A 87 5.65 -5.32 3.63
CA GLU A 87 4.86 -5.86 2.52
C GLU A 87 3.75 -6.75 3.10
N PRO A 88 2.47 -6.34 3.05
CA PRO A 88 1.40 -7.10 3.70
C PRO A 88 1.23 -8.49 3.10
N LEU A 89 1.57 -8.67 1.82
CA LEU A 89 1.48 -9.97 1.13
C LEU A 89 2.62 -10.94 1.50
N ASP A 90 3.59 -10.52 2.28
CA ASP A 90 4.58 -11.42 2.89
C ASP A 90 4.01 -12.15 4.14
N GLN A 91 2.84 -11.71 4.64
CA GLN A 91 2.19 -12.33 5.79
C GLN A 91 1.35 -13.54 5.36
N PRO A 92 1.55 -14.72 5.98
CA PRO A 92 0.86 -15.95 5.56
C PRO A 92 -0.66 -15.92 5.78
N ASP A 93 -1.13 -15.11 6.72
CA ASP A 93 -2.54 -15.03 7.10
C ASP A 93 -3.23 -13.75 6.59
N PHE A 94 -2.67 -13.12 5.56
CA PHE A 94 -3.23 -11.92 4.93
C PHE A 94 -4.66 -12.14 4.42
N ASP A 95 -4.90 -13.25 3.70
CA ASP A 95 -6.21 -13.55 3.10
C ASP A 95 -7.29 -13.74 4.19
N GLU A 96 -6.94 -14.33 5.33
CA GLU A 96 -7.83 -14.52 6.47
C GLU A 96 -8.18 -13.18 7.14
N VAL A 97 -7.25 -12.22 7.20
CA VAL A 97 -7.51 -10.87 7.72
C VAL A 97 -8.51 -10.15 6.81
N VAL A 98 -8.29 -10.18 5.49
CA VAL A 98 -9.23 -9.61 4.52
C VAL A 98 -10.62 -10.23 4.67
N ALA A 99 -10.70 -11.57 4.74
CA ALA A 99 -11.95 -12.27 4.91
C ALA A 99 -12.64 -11.94 6.25
N ALA A 100 -11.88 -11.75 7.33
CA ALA A 100 -12.44 -11.36 8.62
C ALA A 100 -13.03 -9.94 8.59
N CYS A 101 -12.34 -8.98 7.98
CA CYS A 101 -12.84 -7.62 7.79
C CYS A 101 -14.14 -7.60 6.98
N ARG A 102 -14.18 -8.33 5.88
CA ARG A 102 -15.37 -8.39 5.01
C ARG A 102 -16.58 -9.06 5.68
N ARG A 103 -16.36 -10.04 6.57
CA ARG A 103 -17.47 -10.64 7.35
C ARG A 103 -18.11 -9.67 8.34
N LEU A 104 -17.43 -8.56 8.66
CA LEU A 104 -17.94 -7.47 9.48
C LEU A 104 -18.39 -6.26 8.65
N ASP A 105 -18.62 -6.45 7.35
CA ASP A 105 -19.05 -5.41 6.40
C ASP A 105 -18.09 -4.21 6.34
N LEU A 106 -16.79 -4.45 6.53
CA LEU A 106 -15.74 -3.46 6.35
C LEU A 106 -15.22 -3.46 4.92
N PHE A 107 -14.97 -2.28 4.35
CA PHE A 107 -14.26 -2.13 3.08
C PHE A 107 -12.76 -2.27 3.27
N VAL A 108 -12.11 -3.02 2.39
CA VAL A 108 -10.67 -3.30 2.49
C VAL A 108 -9.89 -2.63 1.36
N ASN A 109 -8.96 -1.76 1.73
CA ASN A 109 -7.90 -1.23 0.87
C ASN A 109 -6.59 -2.00 1.15
N VAL A 110 -5.92 -2.46 0.10
CA VAL A 110 -4.61 -3.11 0.18
C VAL A 110 -3.57 -2.23 -0.49
N GLN A 111 -2.45 -1.98 0.20
CA GLN A 111 -1.29 -1.28 -0.35
C GLN A 111 -0.11 -2.24 -0.45
N THR A 112 0.33 -2.56 -1.67
CA THR A 112 1.37 -3.55 -1.94
C THR A 112 2.38 -3.07 -2.99
N SER A 113 3.57 -3.67 -2.98
CA SER A 113 4.58 -3.47 -4.04
C SER A 113 4.22 -4.14 -5.38
N GLY A 114 3.22 -5.00 -5.40
CA GLY A 114 2.82 -5.74 -6.61
C GLY A 114 3.72 -6.93 -6.97
N LEU A 115 4.68 -7.30 -6.12
CA LEU A 115 5.61 -8.41 -6.36
C LEU A 115 5.06 -9.78 -5.92
N ARG A 116 3.85 -9.83 -5.38
CA ARG A 116 3.14 -11.03 -4.99
C ARG A 116 1.78 -11.09 -5.69
N HIS A 117 1.27 -12.29 -5.86
CA HIS A 117 -0.14 -12.47 -6.24
C HIS A 117 -1.02 -12.22 -5.03
N VAL A 118 -2.18 -11.65 -5.27
CA VAL A 118 -3.21 -11.44 -4.26
C VAL A 118 -4.42 -12.28 -4.67
N ASN A 119 -4.89 -13.13 -3.77
CA ASN A 119 -6.03 -14.02 -4.02
C ASN A 119 -7.30 -13.56 -3.27
N ALA A 120 -7.15 -12.76 -2.21
CA ALA A 120 -8.28 -12.27 -1.43
C ALA A 120 -9.09 -11.20 -2.17
N PRO A 121 -10.41 -11.17 -2.03
CA PRO A 121 -11.26 -10.11 -2.59
C PRO A 121 -11.08 -8.83 -1.77
N TRP A 122 -10.47 -7.82 -2.36
CA TRP A 122 -10.39 -6.45 -1.82
C TRP A 122 -11.41 -5.53 -2.49
N ASP A 123 -11.71 -4.40 -1.83
CA ASP A 123 -12.57 -3.36 -2.40
C ASP A 123 -11.75 -2.28 -3.12
N TRP A 124 -10.51 -2.08 -2.68
CA TRP A 124 -9.52 -1.23 -3.33
C TRP A 124 -8.11 -1.83 -3.23
N CYS A 125 -7.33 -1.67 -4.29
CA CYS A 125 -5.92 -2.05 -4.30
C CYS A 125 -5.07 -0.92 -4.85
N THR A 126 -4.07 -0.51 -4.08
CA THR A 126 -3.01 0.41 -4.49
C THR A 126 -1.73 -0.39 -4.74
N CYS A 127 -1.27 -0.44 -5.97
CA CYS A 127 0.06 -0.98 -6.29
C CYS A 127 1.09 0.16 -6.26
N SER A 128 2.06 0.06 -5.35
CA SER A 128 3.21 0.97 -5.29
C SER A 128 4.49 0.21 -5.67
N PRO A 129 4.81 0.11 -6.97
CA PRO A 129 5.86 -0.77 -7.46
C PRO A 129 7.24 -0.41 -6.92
N LYS A 130 8.03 -1.45 -6.63
CA LYS A 130 9.41 -1.35 -6.15
C LYS A 130 10.40 -2.08 -7.07
N ALA A 131 9.92 -2.49 -8.26
CA ALA A 131 10.70 -3.16 -9.30
C ALA A 131 10.14 -2.74 -10.67
N PRO A 132 10.88 -2.94 -11.77
CA PRO A 132 10.40 -2.67 -13.13
C PRO A 132 9.06 -3.34 -13.46
N ALA A 133 8.29 -2.74 -14.36
CA ALA A 133 6.94 -3.20 -14.72
C ALA A 133 6.86 -4.69 -15.08
N GLY A 134 7.86 -5.19 -15.82
CA GLY A 134 7.92 -6.60 -16.24
C GLY A 134 8.10 -7.61 -15.11
N GLU A 135 8.59 -7.18 -13.94
CA GLU A 135 8.82 -8.02 -12.77
C GLU A 135 7.60 -8.11 -11.83
N LEU A 136 6.61 -7.23 -12.02
CA LEU A 136 5.41 -7.24 -11.19
C LEU A 136 4.62 -8.54 -11.42
N ARG A 137 4.15 -9.14 -10.33
CA ARG A 137 3.25 -10.31 -10.33
C ARG A 137 1.79 -9.89 -10.41
N LEU A 138 1.45 -8.79 -9.75
CA LEU A 138 0.16 -8.15 -9.91
C LEU A 138 0.10 -7.50 -11.30
N ARG A 139 -1.01 -7.65 -12.00
CA ARG A 139 -1.20 -7.08 -13.36
C ARG A 139 -2.33 -6.06 -13.42
N PHE A 140 -3.10 -5.98 -12.35
CA PHE A 140 -4.19 -5.03 -12.17
C PHE A 140 -4.24 -4.54 -10.73
N ALA A 141 -4.49 -3.26 -10.56
CA ALA A 141 -4.91 -2.63 -9.32
C ALA A 141 -5.88 -1.48 -9.64
N HIS A 142 -6.58 -0.97 -8.63
CA HIS A 142 -7.43 0.21 -8.83
C HIS A 142 -6.57 1.46 -9.10
N GLU A 143 -5.40 1.52 -8.48
CA GLU A 143 -4.42 2.57 -8.77
C GLU A 143 -2.99 2.02 -8.78
N LEU A 144 -2.17 2.56 -9.67
CA LEU A 144 -0.72 2.39 -9.69
C LEU A 144 -0.10 3.70 -9.20
N LYS A 145 0.67 3.65 -8.11
CA LYS A 145 1.28 4.83 -7.50
C LYS A 145 2.79 4.66 -7.43
N VAL A 146 3.51 5.30 -8.36
CA VAL A 146 4.96 5.22 -8.48
C VAL A 146 5.62 6.35 -7.69
N VAL A 147 6.53 6.02 -6.77
CA VAL A 147 7.40 7.01 -6.12
C VAL A 147 8.44 7.46 -7.15
N PHE A 148 8.45 8.76 -7.46
CA PHE A 148 9.31 9.31 -8.49
C PHE A 148 10.71 9.60 -7.95
N THR A 149 11.68 8.82 -8.40
CA THR A 149 13.10 8.93 -8.03
C THR A 149 13.99 9.31 -9.23
N GLY A 150 13.38 9.88 -10.30
CA GLY A 150 14.07 10.25 -11.53
C GLY A 150 13.98 9.21 -12.65
N GLN A 151 12.97 8.34 -12.64
CA GLN A 151 12.76 7.34 -13.70
C GLN A 151 12.60 8.00 -15.06
N SER A 152 13.14 7.32 -16.11
CA SER A 152 13.00 7.77 -17.50
C SER A 152 11.55 7.65 -18.00
N ASN A 153 11.22 8.34 -19.08
CA ASN A 153 9.92 8.22 -19.73
C ASN A 153 9.63 6.80 -20.18
N ASP A 154 10.63 6.07 -20.66
CA ASP A 154 10.46 4.69 -21.10
C ASP A 154 10.13 3.76 -19.92
N ALA A 155 10.76 3.96 -18.75
CA ALA A 155 10.43 3.20 -17.55
C ALA A 155 9.00 3.47 -17.06
N LEU A 156 8.57 4.73 -17.08
CA LEU A 156 7.21 5.12 -16.67
C LEU A 156 6.17 4.69 -17.72
N ARG A 157 6.50 4.74 -19.00
CA ARG A 157 5.69 4.20 -20.09
C ARG A 157 5.49 2.70 -19.95
N ALA A 158 6.55 1.95 -19.58
CA ALA A 158 6.45 0.51 -19.36
C ALA A 158 5.43 0.15 -18.26
N TYR A 159 5.34 0.92 -17.18
CA TYR A 159 4.26 0.75 -16.21
C TYR A 159 2.88 1.03 -16.81
N TYR A 160 2.74 2.12 -17.57
CA TYR A 160 1.47 2.53 -18.16
C TYR A 160 0.95 1.50 -19.18
N GLU A 161 1.84 0.86 -19.95
CA GLU A 161 1.48 -0.10 -21.00
C GLU A 161 1.33 -1.54 -20.49
N GLN A 162 2.10 -1.93 -19.46
CA GLN A 162 2.17 -3.33 -19.00
C GLN A 162 1.35 -3.61 -17.75
N PHE A 163 0.84 -2.59 -17.08
CA PHE A 163 0.05 -2.70 -15.87
C PHE A 163 -1.31 -2.03 -16.06
N SER A 164 -2.39 -2.73 -15.72
CA SER A 164 -3.74 -2.18 -15.82
C SER A 164 -4.13 -1.48 -14.51
N ALA A 165 -4.52 -0.21 -14.58
CA ALA A 165 -5.05 0.54 -13.45
C ALA A 165 -6.13 1.53 -13.91
N PHE A 166 -7.04 1.92 -13.01
CA PHE A 166 -7.97 3.01 -13.30
C PHE A 166 -7.29 4.37 -13.17
N ASN A 167 -6.31 4.48 -12.24
CA ASN A 167 -5.58 5.72 -11.99
C ASN A 167 -4.07 5.43 -11.94
N TYR A 168 -3.27 6.33 -12.50
CA TYR A 168 -1.82 6.28 -12.49
C TYR A 168 -1.28 7.52 -11.80
N TYR A 169 -0.54 7.33 -10.70
CA TYR A 169 -0.01 8.40 -9.88
C TYR A 169 1.52 8.43 -9.87
N LEU A 170 2.10 9.63 -10.00
CA LEU A 170 3.45 9.89 -9.55
C LEU A 170 3.41 10.57 -8.18
N GLN A 171 4.16 10.02 -7.24
CA GLN A 171 4.30 10.53 -5.89
C GLN A 171 5.72 11.07 -5.68
N PRO A 172 5.86 12.30 -5.14
CA PRO A 172 7.17 12.83 -4.81
C PRO A 172 7.93 11.95 -3.82
N PHE A 173 9.24 11.88 -4.02
CA PHE A 173 10.16 11.18 -3.12
C PHE A 173 10.74 12.17 -2.11
N ALA A 174 10.70 11.78 -0.84
CA ALA A 174 11.33 12.52 0.26
C ALA A 174 12.66 11.87 0.63
N ARG A 175 13.75 12.64 0.60
CA ARG A 175 15.09 12.20 0.99
C ARG A 175 15.81 13.30 1.72
N GLY A 176 16.38 12.99 2.91
CA GLY A 176 17.16 13.97 3.67
C GLY A 176 16.39 15.26 4.03
N GLY A 177 15.08 15.18 4.24
CA GLY A 177 14.23 16.34 4.53
C GLY A 177 13.81 17.15 3.29
N GLN A 178 14.29 16.81 2.11
CA GLN A 178 13.87 17.42 0.83
C GLN A 178 12.86 16.55 0.10
N VAL A 179 11.90 17.17 -0.55
CA VAL A 179 10.87 16.50 -1.36
C VAL A 179 10.97 17.03 -2.79
N ASN A 180 11.06 16.14 -3.77
CA ASN A 180 11.20 16.49 -5.19
C ASN A 180 9.85 16.84 -5.86
N THR A 181 9.02 17.62 -5.20
CA THR A 181 7.65 17.95 -5.62
C THR A 181 7.60 18.57 -7.01
N GLU A 182 8.40 19.59 -7.25
CA GLU A 182 8.45 20.32 -8.54
C GLU A 182 8.85 19.39 -9.69
N ALA A 183 9.94 18.65 -9.54
CA ALA A 183 10.40 17.70 -10.55
C ALA A 183 9.39 16.59 -10.82
N THR A 184 8.64 16.15 -9.80
CA THR A 184 7.56 15.16 -9.97
C THR A 184 6.40 15.74 -10.76
N LEU A 185 5.99 16.98 -10.46
CA LEU A 185 4.91 17.66 -11.17
C LEU A 185 5.27 17.93 -12.64
N GLU A 186 6.49 18.39 -12.90
CA GLU A 186 7.00 18.57 -14.27
C GLU A 186 6.99 17.25 -15.05
N LYS A 187 7.38 16.13 -14.39
CA LYS A 187 7.33 14.80 -15.00
C LYS A 187 5.91 14.38 -15.34
N VAL A 188 4.92 14.65 -14.48
CA VAL A 188 3.51 14.40 -14.79
C VAL A 188 3.07 15.15 -16.06
N TYR A 189 3.39 16.43 -16.15
CA TYR A 189 3.08 17.21 -17.36
C TYR A 189 3.78 16.68 -18.62
N GLU A 190 5.05 16.25 -18.49
CA GLU A 190 5.79 15.64 -19.58
C GLU A 190 5.11 14.38 -20.11
N LEU A 191 4.77 13.44 -19.20
CA LEU A 191 4.13 12.18 -19.55
C LEU A 191 2.74 12.40 -20.19
N ASN A 192 1.97 13.37 -19.70
CA ASN A 192 0.65 13.67 -20.24
C ASN A 192 0.72 14.28 -21.65
N ARG A 193 1.77 15.09 -21.94
CA ARG A 193 2.04 15.55 -23.31
C ARG A 193 2.41 14.42 -24.28
N LEU A 194 2.92 13.29 -23.74
CA LEU A 194 3.21 12.09 -24.51
C LEU A 194 1.98 11.12 -24.65
N GLY A 195 0.79 11.59 -24.23
CA GLY A 195 -0.46 10.84 -24.37
C GLY A 195 -0.77 9.85 -23.25
N MET A 196 0.00 9.86 -22.17
CA MET A 196 -0.29 9.09 -20.97
C MET A 196 -1.18 9.90 -20.02
N GLN A 197 -1.87 9.23 -19.09
CA GLN A 197 -2.76 9.89 -18.13
C GLN A 197 -2.24 9.66 -16.71
N TRP A 198 -1.20 10.43 -16.34
CA TRP A 198 -0.63 10.41 -15.01
C TRP A 198 -1.16 11.57 -14.18
N GLU A 199 -1.40 11.31 -12.91
CA GLU A 199 -1.79 12.29 -11.91
C GLU A 199 -0.72 12.45 -10.84
N PHE A 200 -0.73 13.59 -10.16
CA PHE A 200 0.17 13.86 -9.04
C PHE A 200 -0.49 13.39 -7.73
N SER A 201 0.23 12.62 -6.91
CA SER A 201 -0.22 12.22 -5.58
C SER A 201 0.67 12.80 -4.51
N ALA A 202 0.16 13.74 -3.71
CA ALA A 202 0.86 14.22 -2.52
C ALA A 202 0.69 13.25 -1.34
N GLN A 203 1.54 13.39 -0.33
CA GLN A 203 1.41 12.72 0.97
C GLN A 203 0.73 13.69 1.96
N TRP A 204 -0.57 13.91 1.80
CA TRP A 204 -1.32 14.91 2.56
C TRP A 204 -1.26 14.72 4.08
N HIS A 205 -1.21 13.46 4.56
CA HIS A 205 -1.07 13.16 5.99
C HIS A 205 0.17 13.83 6.60
N LYS A 206 1.29 13.92 5.86
CA LYS A 206 2.50 14.60 6.33
C LYS A 206 2.33 16.11 6.45
N TYR A 207 1.59 16.74 5.52
CA TYR A 207 1.30 18.18 5.59
C TYR A 207 0.29 18.53 6.68
N LEU A 208 -0.66 17.62 6.93
CA LEU A 208 -1.68 17.80 7.99
C LEU A 208 -1.14 17.47 9.39
N GLY A 209 0.04 16.86 9.49
CA GLY A 209 0.60 16.43 10.77
C GLY A 209 -0.18 15.28 11.42
N VAL A 210 -0.90 14.49 10.63
CA VAL A 210 -1.58 13.26 11.08
C VAL A 210 -0.79 12.02 10.64
N ARG A 211 -1.08 10.89 11.27
CA ARG A 211 -0.38 9.62 10.95
C ARG A 211 -0.80 9.08 9.60
#